data_e7fbf726de333555aacea4ef77cab777
#
_entry.id   e7fbf726de333555aacea4ef77cab777
#
_cell.length_a   1.000
_cell.length_b   1.000
_cell.length_c   1.000
_cell.angle_alpha   90.00
_cell.angle_beta   90.00
_cell.angle_gamma   90.00
#
_symmetry.space_group_name_H-M   'P 1'
#
loop_
_entity.id
_entity.type
_entity.pdbx_description
1 polymer ?
#
loop_
_entity_poly.entity_id
_entity_poly.type
_entity_poly.pdbx_seq_one_letter_code
_entity_poly.pdbx_strand_id
1 'polypeptide(L)'
;MSLKGYSLALSWLACSAAVSSAGCGSPSGSGDASVQSSAGGTAIPAGGNGGVGQSAAGGEAGGSSASGANGGMPSTGGLAIGGTSTSGDTGGRDSGPSGGTSQTGGVTAAGGTVKTGGIQVTGGRAVTGGIIVDGGGPATGGKTATGGIVQDGGIPATGGASGGASGDGGVAPTGWGTIHNDFFWYDQDGNLIQVRSGAMRKFGDTYYWYGSLPGAIEQTCYSSPDLVHWTYKGVVIKLDKDANRMDVLYNDTTKQYVMFLKYIGNGAYFGIATASSPEGPFTFVSKTLVDNAFIGDMSMYKDDDGKAYLAYVWWGLGTNKAHGIYRMSADYLTLDTQMYLWRIGSREAPHIFKRNGTYYYGTSETNGIQPSPTRYYTATNLAGPWSAATTMVTPGSNTTYETQCDFVLPFAGTQGTYYMFEADRWIPTGARQGDYLLLPLEFDAAGVPTANYYQDWDFNLAAGTWRNFDRATRDLALGKTATASSESGANVAAGVTKTTTWQNYNATRWESAASDAQWIMVDLGSAKDINRVILKWYSDYGKSFKIQVSTDSTTWTDVYTTTKGASYSVTDVTFAKTSARYVRMNGTQRGTQNGYSLFAFMVLNDS
;
A
#
# COMPACT_ATOMS: atom_id res chain seq x y z
N MET A 1 -2.34 -33.18 2.84
CA MET A 1 -0.90 -32.90 2.94
C MET A 1 -0.72 -31.82 3.98
N SER A 2 -0.01 -32.10 5.04
CA SER A 2 0.10 -31.32 6.26
C SER A 2 1.01 -30.11 6.06
N LEU A 3 0.46 -28.91 6.19
CA LEU A 3 1.22 -27.67 6.26
C LEU A 3 1.83 -27.55 7.66
N LYS A 4 3.14 -27.68 7.75
CA LYS A 4 3.91 -27.37 8.95
C LYS A 4 3.92 -25.85 9.14
N GLY A 5 3.34 -25.43 10.26
CA GLY A 5 3.36 -24.05 10.70
C GLY A 5 4.78 -23.59 11.04
N TYR A 6 5.20 -22.49 10.46
CA TYR A 6 6.34 -21.72 10.94
C TYR A 6 5.83 -20.69 11.96
N SER A 7 6.07 -21.01 13.21
CA SER A 7 5.91 -20.05 14.31
C SER A 7 7.17 -19.20 14.34
N LEU A 8 7.09 -17.95 13.92
CA LEU A 8 8.13 -16.94 14.11
C LEU A 8 7.87 -16.22 15.43
N ALA A 9 8.67 -16.54 16.42
CA ALA A 9 8.74 -15.78 17.67
C ALA A 9 9.43 -14.43 17.40
N LEU A 10 8.70 -13.34 17.53
CA LEU A 10 9.23 -11.97 17.54
C LEU A 10 9.77 -11.67 18.93
N SER A 11 11.09 -11.69 19.07
CA SER A 11 11.79 -11.15 20.24
C SER A 11 12.08 -9.66 19.99
N TRP A 12 11.51 -8.79 20.79
CA TRP A 12 11.84 -7.39 20.84
C TRP A 12 13.14 -7.18 21.61
N LEU A 13 14.21 -6.75 20.96
CA LEU A 13 15.38 -6.15 21.61
C LEU A 13 15.23 -4.63 21.59
N ALA A 14 14.97 -4.06 22.75
CA ALA A 14 15.11 -2.63 22.98
C ALA A 14 16.60 -2.30 23.07
N CYS A 15 17.14 -1.58 22.10
CA CYS A 15 18.48 -0.98 22.18
C CYS A 15 18.38 0.36 22.87
N SER A 16 18.72 0.39 24.17
CA SER A 16 19.09 1.63 24.89
C SER A 16 20.52 1.97 24.53
N ALA A 17 20.74 3.07 23.86
CA ALA A 17 22.07 3.61 23.64
C ALA A 17 22.56 4.30 24.90
N ALA A 18 23.51 3.68 25.60
CA ALA A 18 24.28 4.32 26.65
C ALA A 18 25.52 4.96 26.01
N VAL A 19 25.64 6.27 26.17
CA VAL A 19 26.85 7.02 25.85
C VAL A 19 27.78 6.90 27.08
N SER A 20 28.89 6.23 26.94
CA SER A 20 29.97 6.20 27.91
C SER A 20 30.98 7.31 27.62
N SER A 21 31.12 8.27 28.53
CA SER A 21 32.28 9.14 28.60
C SER A 21 33.12 8.72 29.82
N ALA A 22 34.33 8.31 29.55
CA ALA A 22 35.35 8.05 30.54
C ALA A 22 36.04 9.36 30.97
N GLY A 23 36.29 9.53 32.26
CA GLY A 23 37.16 10.58 32.78
C GLY A 23 37.42 10.43 34.24
N CYS A 24 38.66 10.22 34.57
CA CYS A 24 39.29 9.96 35.86
C CYS A 24 39.16 11.06 36.92
N GLY A 25 39.20 10.67 38.20
CA GLY A 25 39.86 11.41 39.25
C GLY A 25 39.00 11.77 40.46
N SER A 26 39.15 11.03 41.54
CA SER A 26 38.87 11.42 42.93
C SER A 26 40.13 12.10 43.53
N PRO A 27 40.18 12.73 44.75
CA PRO A 27 39.31 12.53 45.91
C PRO A 27 39.05 13.76 46.82
N SER A 28 38.16 13.53 47.79
CA SER A 28 38.12 14.04 49.17
C SER A 28 37.70 15.49 49.49
N GLY A 29 36.78 15.58 50.47
CA GLY A 29 36.66 16.75 51.32
C GLY A 29 35.24 17.06 51.83
N SER A 30 35.01 16.66 53.04
CA SER A 30 33.96 16.97 53.98
C SER A 30 33.51 18.43 54.08
N GLY A 31 32.24 18.66 54.48
CA GLY A 31 31.83 19.89 55.13
C GLY A 31 30.34 20.17 55.10
N ASP A 32 29.74 20.01 56.25
CA ASP A 32 28.40 20.38 56.73
C ASP A 32 28.06 21.87 56.53
N ALA A 33 26.76 22.13 56.47
CA ALA A 33 25.98 23.12 57.22
C ALA A 33 24.92 23.86 56.39
N SER A 34 23.71 23.49 56.59
CA SER A 34 22.51 24.19 57.08
C SER A 34 22.34 25.69 56.80
N VAL A 35 21.04 26.02 56.65
CA VAL A 35 20.27 27.18 57.12
C VAL A 35 19.62 28.07 56.05
N GLN A 36 18.30 27.89 55.95
CA GLN A 36 17.15 28.81 56.03
C GLN A 36 17.09 30.13 55.22
N SER A 37 15.96 30.22 54.56
CA SER A 37 14.82 31.20 54.66
C SER A 37 14.97 32.60 54.08
N SER A 38 14.01 33.00 53.36
CA SER A 38 12.90 33.96 53.50
C SER A 38 12.71 34.78 52.22
N ALA A 39 11.57 34.78 51.60
CA ALA A 39 10.38 35.60 51.75
C ALA A 39 10.49 37.09 51.29
N GLY A 40 9.56 37.50 50.45
CA GLY A 40 9.17 38.87 50.14
C GLY A 40 9.14 39.08 48.63
N GLY A 41 8.09 39.40 47.97
CA GLY A 41 6.83 40.02 48.29
C GLY A 41 6.65 41.31 47.49
N THR A 42 5.48 41.43 46.87
CA THR A 42 4.81 42.66 46.43
C THR A 42 5.33 43.34 45.13
N ALA A 43 4.53 43.87 44.25
CA ALA A 43 3.13 44.16 44.04
C ALA A 43 3.02 44.96 42.70
N ILE A 44 1.87 44.89 42.09
CA ILE A 44 1.37 45.62 40.91
C ILE A 44 1.12 47.10 41.27
N PRO A 45 1.04 48.08 40.33
CA PRO A 45 -0.22 48.41 39.67
C PRO A 45 -0.07 48.91 38.19
N ALA A 46 -0.96 48.63 37.30
CA ALA A 46 -2.26 49.16 36.88
C ALA A 46 -2.30 50.65 36.39
N GLY A 47 -2.90 50.81 35.23
CA GLY A 47 -3.44 52.06 34.64
C GLY A 47 -2.91 52.33 33.25
N GLY A 48 -3.65 52.58 32.24
CA GLY A 48 -5.03 52.88 32.01
C GLY A 48 -5.18 53.70 30.75
N ASN A 49 -6.14 53.35 29.93
CA ASN A 49 -7.00 54.18 29.12
C ASN A 49 -6.53 55.14 28.01
N GLY A 50 -7.26 54.98 26.92
CA GLY A 50 -7.82 56.05 26.06
C GLY A 50 -7.12 56.16 24.70
N GLY A 51 -7.75 56.17 23.59
CA GLY A 51 -9.07 56.39 23.14
C GLY A 51 -9.04 56.87 21.68
N VAL A 52 -9.89 56.31 20.88
CA VAL A 52 -10.70 56.94 19.81
C VAL A 52 -10.06 57.91 18.80
N GLY A 53 -10.28 57.65 17.52
CA GLY A 53 -10.21 58.66 16.49
C GLY A 53 -10.22 58.12 15.07
N GLN A 54 -11.35 58.14 14.50
CA GLN A 54 -11.87 57.94 13.16
C GLN A 54 -11.27 58.81 12.06
N SER A 55 -11.48 58.30 10.83
CA SER A 55 -11.91 58.94 9.56
C SER A 55 -10.80 59.49 8.67
N ALA A 56 -10.79 59.04 7.48
CA ALA A 56 -11.56 59.20 6.27
C ALA A 56 -10.76 59.88 5.13
N ALA A 57 -10.84 59.22 3.99
CA ALA A 57 -11.12 59.75 2.66
C ALA A 57 -10.08 60.53 1.84
N GLY A 58 -10.02 60.09 0.61
CA GLY A 58 -9.82 60.90 -0.57
C GLY A 58 -8.40 60.88 -1.12
N GLY A 59 -8.15 60.57 -2.33
CA GLY A 59 -8.71 60.85 -3.59
C GLY A 59 -7.57 60.89 -4.62
N GLU A 60 -7.78 60.25 -5.66
CA GLU A 60 -7.50 60.54 -7.06
C GLU A 60 -6.17 61.13 -7.57
N ALA A 61 -5.73 60.46 -8.60
CA ALA A 61 -5.47 60.94 -9.95
C ALA A 61 -4.07 61.36 -10.39
N GLY A 62 -3.72 60.77 -11.49
CA GLY A 62 -3.10 61.43 -12.63
C GLY A 62 -1.61 61.21 -12.81
N GLY A 63 -1.24 60.53 -13.83
CA GLY A 63 -0.97 61.02 -15.12
C GLY A 63 0.45 60.71 -15.59
N SER A 64 0.55 59.85 -16.50
CA SER A 64 1.06 59.99 -17.87
C SER A 64 2.53 60.32 -18.16
N SER A 65 2.99 59.56 -19.09
CA SER A 65 3.89 59.82 -20.22
C SER A 65 5.39 59.69 -19.96
N ALA A 66 6.04 58.89 -20.67
CA ALA A 66 6.34 58.68 -22.07
C ALA A 66 7.82 58.86 -22.38
N SER A 67 8.29 58.06 -23.29
CA SER A 67 9.41 58.22 -24.23
C SER A 67 10.82 58.07 -23.67
N GLY A 68 11.71 57.37 -24.28
CA GLY A 68 12.03 56.94 -25.60
C GLY A 68 13.42 56.34 -25.53
N ALA A 69 13.62 55.31 -26.19
CA ALA A 69 14.19 55.13 -27.52
C ALA A 69 15.72 55.05 -27.59
N ASN A 70 16.12 54.03 -28.31
CA ASN A 70 17.30 53.88 -29.14
C ASN A 70 18.61 53.52 -28.44
N GLY A 71 19.29 52.60 -28.87
CA GLY A 71 19.82 52.00 -30.10
C GLY A 71 21.12 51.35 -29.70
N GLY A 72 21.59 50.39 -30.26
CA GLY A 72 21.96 49.93 -31.50
C GLY A 72 22.92 48.78 -31.37
N MET A 73 22.72 47.76 -32.09
CA MET A 73 23.76 46.89 -32.60
C MET A 73 24.73 47.65 -33.54
N PRO A 74 25.88 47.17 -33.90
CA PRO A 74 26.15 45.87 -34.53
C PRO A 74 27.57 45.26 -34.26
N SER A 75 27.68 43.98 -34.35
CA SER A 75 28.24 43.14 -35.42
C SER A 75 29.75 43.06 -35.59
N THR A 76 30.09 41.86 -35.98
CA THR A 76 31.19 41.38 -36.81
C THR A 76 32.51 40.97 -36.12
N GLY A 77 32.83 39.82 -36.33
CA GLY A 77 33.73 39.12 -37.20
C GLY A 77 34.64 38.25 -36.34
N GLY A 78 34.98 37.09 -36.60
CA GLY A 78 35.10 36.35 -37.80
C GLY A 78 36.42 35.57 -37.73
N LEU A 79 36.31 34.30 -38.07
CA LEU A 79 37.38 33.50 -38.75
C LEU A 79 38.78 33.45 -38.08
N ALA A 80 39.46 32.39 -38.04
CA ALA A 80 39.50 31.06 -38.67
C ALA A 80 40.86 30.42 -38.37
N ILE A 81 40.88 29.08 -38.46
CA ILE A 81 41.86 28.26 -39.13
C ILE A 81 43.27 28.08 -38.55
N GLY A 82 43.60 26.82 -38.47
CA GLY A 82 44.90 26.25 -38.73
C GLY A 82 45.69 25.89 -37.50
N GLY A 83 46.24 24.77 -37.39
CA GLY A 83 46.58 23.71 -38.29
C GLY A 83 47.70 22.93 -37.68
N THR A 84 47.61 21.68 -37.89
CA THR A 84 48.65 20.71 -38.23
C THR A 84 49.91 20.55 -37.38
N SER A 85 50.02 19.30 -36.94
CA SER A 85 51.16 18.37 -37.18
C SER A 85 52.37 18.60 -36.30
N THR A 86 53.07 17.65 -35.83
CA THR A 86 53.57 16.35 -36.27
C THR A 86 54.48 15.78 -35.16
N SER A 87 54.41 14.48 -35.00
CA SER A 87 55.50 13.50 -35.00
C SER A 87 56.62 13.55 -33.99
N GLY A 88 56.95 12.37 -33.54
CA GLY A 88 58.24 11.92 -33.07
C GLY A 88 58.11 11.00 -31.87
N ASP A 89 57.95 9.75 -31.97
CA ASP A 89 58.73 8.58 -32.38
C ASP A 89 60.02 8.39 -31.57
N THR A 90 60.19 7.13 -31.25
CA THR A 90 61.35 6.37 -30.72
C THR A 90 61.15 5.97 -29.26
N GLY A 91 61.15 4.72 -28.86
CA GLY A 91 61.77 3.52 -29.41
C GLY A 91 62.39 2.74 -28.28
N GLY A 92 62.30 1.44 -28.38
CA GLY A 92 63.21 0.55 -27.66
C GLY A 92 62.48 -0.34 -26.63
N ARG A 93 62.05 -1.57 -26.93
CA ARG A 93 62.80 -2.84 -26.90
C ARG A 93 63.47 -3.06 -25.55
N ASP A 94 63.41 -4.16 -24.88
CA ASP A 94 63.39 -5.58 -25.22
C ASP A 94 63.26 -6.41 -23.95
N SER A 95 62.79 -7.58 -24.16
CA SER A 95 63.15 -8.91 -23.70
C SER A 95 62.43 -9.52 -22.56
N GLY A 96 61.72 -10.59 -22.92
CA GLY A 96 61.45 -11.74 -22.06
C GLY A 96 62.73 -12.61 -21.92
N PRO A 97 62.75 -13.82 -21.44
CA PRO A 97 61.66 -14.84 -21.48
C PRO A 97 61.64 -15.80 -20.28
N SER A 98 60.66 -16.72 -20.39
CA SER A 98 60.77 -18.17 -20.15
C SER A 98 60.78 -18.76 -18.75
N GLY A 99 60.03 -19.79 -18.72
CA GLY A 99 60.26 -21.05 -18.03
C GLY A 99 59.18 -21.38 -17.02
N GLY A 100 58.25 -22.23 -17.25
CA GLY A 100 58.35 -23.67 -17.53
C GLY A 100 58.09 -24.43 -16.25
N THR A 101 57.12 -25.18 -16.26
CA THR A 101 56.95 -26.63 -16.13
C THR A 101 55.76 -27.09 -15.32
N SER A 102 55.02 -27.89 -15.98
CA SER A 102 54.01 -28.84 -15.54
C SER A 102 54.52 -29.77 -14.45
N GLN A 103 53.60 -30.15 -13.55
CA GLN A 103 53.57 -31.55 -13.13
C GLN A 103 52.14 -32.00 -12.74
N THR A 104 51.73 -32.97 -13.44
CA THR A 104 50.66 -33.93 -13.23
C THR A 104 50.87 -34.77 -11.98
N GLY A 105 49.81 -35.04 -11.26
CA GLY A 105 49.78 -36.08 -10.22
C GLY A 105 48.38 -36.50 -9.94
N GLY A 106 47.93 -37.53 -10.64
CA GLY A 106 46.71 -38.26 -10.32
C GLY A 106 46.97 -39.23 -9.19
N VAL A 107 45.97 -39.46 -8.37
CA VAL A 107 45.84 -40.67 -7.55
C VAL A 107 44.39 -41.15 -7.51
N THR A 108 44.31 -42.36 -7.80
CA THR A 108 43.21 -43.32 -7.96
C THR A 108 42.31 -43.54 -6.72
N ALA A 109 41.16 -44.03 -7.04
CA ALA A 109 40.07 -44.53 -6.25
C ALA A 109 40.40 -45.52 -5.12
N ALA A 110 39.58 -45.50 -4.08
CA ALA A 110 39.23 -46.71 -3.35
C ALA A 110 37.82 -46.59 -2.78
N GLY A 111 37.06 -47.60 -3.07
CA GLY A 111 35.70 -47.81 -2.71
C GLY A 111 35.46 -48.19 -1.24
N GLY A 112 34.26 -47.97 -0.81
CA GLY A 112 33.75 -48.39 0.49
C GLY A 112 32.24 -48.47 0.45
N THR A 113 31.77 -49.67 0.21
CA THR A 113 30.40 -50.11 0.43
C THR A 113 30.06 -50.10 1.91
N VAL A 114 28.94 -49.53 2.30
CA VAL A 114 28.31 -49.77 3.60
C VAL A 114 26.82 -50.06 3.43
N LYS A 115 26.47 -51.11 4.07
CA LYS A 115 25.27 -51.93 4.10
C LYS A 115 23.99 -51.18 4.47
N THR A 116 22.93 -51.56 3.81
CA THR A 116 21.53 -51.50 4.22
C THR A 116 21.27 -52.13 5.58
N GLY A 117 20.57 -51.41 6.44
CA GLY A 117 19.94 -51.91 7.66
C GLY A 117 18.46 -51.60 7.63
N GLY A 118 17.67 -52.61 7.35
CA GLY A 118 16.21 -52.51 7.41
C GLY A 118 15.71 -52.58 8.84
N ILE A 119 14.68 -51.81 9.13
CA ILE A 119 13.81 -52.06 10.28
C ILE A 119 12.39 -52.24 9.76
N GLN A 120 11.87 -53.42 9.96
CA GLN A 120 10.46 -53.77 9.85
C GLN A 120 9.71 -53.21 11.05
N VAL A 121 8.56 -52.60 10.80
CA VAL A 121 7.49 -52.53 11.80
C VAL A 121 6.20 -53.00 11.15
N THR A 122 5.74 -54.09 11.65
CA THR A 122 4.46 -54.76 11.38
C THR A 122 3.33 -54.00 12.10
N GLY A 123 2.16 -53.91 11.46
CA GLY A 123 0.92 -53.58 12.13
C GLY A 123 -0.17 -53.13 11.15
N GLY A 124 -0.83 -54.07 10.53
CA GLY A 124 -1.96 -53.81 9.64
C GLY A 124 -3.28 -53.60 10.35
N ARG A 125 -4.17 -52.89 9.68
CA ARG A 125 -5.60 -53.17 9.67
C ARG A 125 -6.25 -52.62 8.40
N ALA A 126 -6.71 -53.52 7.58
CA ALA A 126 -7.54 -53.32 6.42
C ALA A 126 -8.98 -53.01 6.85
N VAL A 127 -9.63 -52.05 6.16
CA VAL A 127 -11.09 -52.05 6.01
C VAL A 127 -11.38 -51.85 4.52
N THR A 128 -11.96 -52.88 3.99
CA THR A 128 -12.49 -53.05 2.64
C THR A 128 -13.85 -52.38 2.48
N GLY A 129 -14.14 -51.95 1.26
CA GLY A 129 -15.47 -51.74 0.71
C GLY A 129 -15.47 -50.49 -0.17
N GLY A 130 -15.74 -50.47 -1.41
CA GLY A 130 -16.40 -51.35 -2.35
C GLY A 130 -16.75 -50.46 -3.54
N ILE A 131 -16.19 -50.82 -4.70
CA ILE A 131 -16.47 -50.17 -5.98
C ILE A 131 -17.82 -50.65 -6.47
N ILE A 132 -18.70 -49.77 -6.92
CA ILE A 132 -19.79 -50.11 -7.83
C ILE A 132 -19.66 -49.24 -9.08
N VAL A 133 -19.42 -49.95 -10.18
CA VAL A 133 -19.51 -49.45 -11.56
C VAL A 133 -20.81 -49.99 -12.14
N ASP A 134 -21.62 -49.16 -12.73
CA ASP A 134 -22.62 -49.48 -13.75
C ASP A 134 -22.92 -48.21 -14.52
N GLY A 135 -22.84 -48.11 -15.76
CA GLY A 135 -23.12 -48.83 -16.99
C GLY A 135 -24.47 -48.42 -17.57
N GLY A 136 -24.48 -47.64 -18.70
CA GLY A 136 -25.66 -47.55 -19.55
C GLY A 136 -25.95 -46.20 -20.22
N GLY A 137 -25.69 -46.10 -21.48
CA GLY A 137 -25.99 -44.95 -22.38
C GLY A 137 -27.44 -44.97 -22.94
N PRO A 138 -27.75 -44.46 -24.17
CA PRO A 138 -28.31 -43.13 -24.34
C PRO A 138 -29.78 -43.18 -24.84
N ALA A 139 -30.51 -42.06 -24.70
CA ALA A 139 -31.78 -41.87 -25.43
C ALA A 139 -32.00 -40.41 -25.85
N THR A 140 -32.18 -40.25 -27.11
CA THR A 140 -32.62 -39.16 -27.93
C THR A 140 -34.03 -38.66 -27.62
N GLY A 141 -34.31 -37.37 -27.83
CA GLY A 141 -35.66 -36.88 -28.07
C GLY A 141 -35.88 -35.41 -27.75
N GLY A 142 -35.89 -34.59 -28.78
CA GLY A 142 -36.26 -33.17 -28.71
C GLY A 142 -37.76 -32.95 -28.51
N LYS A 143 -38.07 -31.72 -28.08
CA LYS A 143 -39.21 -30.92 -28.59
C LYS A 143 -39.17 -29.48 -28.05
N THR A 144 -39.26 -28.56 -28.98
CA THR A 144 -39.63 -27.14 -28.83
C THR A 144 -41.02 -26.97 -28.20
N ALA A 145 -41.14 -25.94 -27.36
CA ALA A 145 -42.41 -25.21 -27.21
C ALA A 145 -42.18 -23.78 -26.70
N THR A 146 -42.67 -22.86 -27.46
CA THR A 146 -42.87 -21.42 -27.25
C THR A 146 -43.93 -21.13 -26.19
N GLY A 147 -43.83 -19.99 -25.50
CA GLY A 147 -45.00 -19.17 -25.12
C GLY A 147 -45.23 -18.94 -23.64
N GLY A 148 -45.39 -17.65 -23.30
CA GLY A 148 -46.31 -17.26 -22.26
C GLY A 148 -45.77 -16.44 -21.09
N ILE A 149 -45.92 -15.13 -21.21
CA ILE A 149 -45.90 -14.15 -20.12
C ILE A 149 -47.15 -14.37 -19.28
N VAL A 150 -47.01 -14.43 -17.94
CA VAL A 150 -48.09 -14.09 -17.00
C VAL A 150 -47.49 -13.35 -15.81
N GLN A 151 -47.89 -12.10 -15.63
CA GLN A 151 -47.87 -11.37 -14.37
C GLN A 151 -48.94 -11.96 -13.42
N ASP A 152 -48.63 -12.14 -12.15
CA ASP A 152 -49.45 -11.64 -11.07
C ASP A 152 -48.97 -12.04 -9.64
N GLY A 153 -49.20 -11.14 -8.68
CA GLY A 153 -49.68 -11.51 -7.36
C GLY A 153 -48.63 -11.69 -6.26
N GLY A 154 -48.41 -10.63 -5.44
CA GLY A 154 -47.70 -10.69 -4.19
C GLY A 154 -48.41 -11.47 -3.10
N ILE A 155 -47.66 -12.08 -2.19
CA ILE A 155 -48.02 -12.39 -0.79
C ILE A 155 -46.75 -12.33 0.07
N PRO A 156 -46.79 -11.78 1.28
CA PRO A 156 -45.63 -11.66 2.15
C PRO A 156 -45.38 -12.98 2.89
N ALA A 157 -44.20 -13.49 2.80
CA ALA A 157 -43.76 -14.64 3.59
C ALA A 157 -43.03 -14.14 4.85
N THR A 158 -43.70 -14.31 5.96
CA THR A 158 -43.09 -14.38 7.29
C THR A 158 -42.37 -15.70 7.45
N GLY A 159 -41.13 -15.66 7.92
CA GLY A 159 -40.58 -16.89 8.50
C GLY A 159 -39.09 -17.05 8.39
N GLY A 160 -38.40 -16.99 9.53
CA GLY A 160 -37.28 -17.85 9.82
C GLY A 160 -35.90 -17.41 9.37
N ALA A 161 -35.29 -16.54 10.14
CA ALA A 161 -33.85 -16.31 10.08
C ALA A 161 -33.10 -17.50 10.68
N SER A 162 -32.41 -18.25 9.87
CA SER A 162 -31.23 -19.04 10.25
C SER A 162 -30.24 -19.02 9.10
N GLY A 163 -29.41 -18.02 9.09
CA GLY A 163 -28.29 -17.91 8.20
C GLY A 163 -27.19 -17.20 8.93
N GLY A 164 -26.11 -17.93 9.26
CA GLY A 164 -24.89 -17.34 9.75
C GLY A 164 -24.39 -16.34 8.72
N ALA A 165 -24.49 -15.06 9.04
CA ALA A 165 -23.90 -14.01 8.26
C ALA A 165 -22.39 -14.11 8.40
N SER A 166 -21.71 -14.62 7.37
CA SER A 166 -20.32 -14.26 7.10
C SER A 166 -20.32 -12.74 6.96
N GLY A 167 -19.55 -12.08 7.83
CA GLY A 167 -19.50 -10.63 7.83
C GLY A 167 -18.78 -10.11 6.61
N ASP A 168 -19.52 -9.88 5.56
CA ASP A 168 -19.13 -9.02 4.47
C ASP A 168 -19.53 -7.60 4.86
N GLY A 169 -18.52 -6.81 5.25
CA GLY A 169 -18.68 -5.37 5.31
C GLY A 169 -19.09 -4.88 3.93
N GLY A 170 -20.38 -4.73 3.68
CA GLY A 170 -20.87 -4.15 2.44
C GLY A 170 -20.43 -2.71 2.32
N VAL A 171 -20.22 -2.24 1.08
CA VAL A 171 -20.13 -0.82 0.76
C VAL A 171 -21.31 -0.15 1.46
N ALA A 172 -21.03 0.93 2.21
CA ALA A 172 -22.06 1.66 2.93
C ALA A 172 -23.22 1.97 1.98
N PRO A 173 -24.49 1.98 2.44
CA PRO A 173 -25.67 2.25 1.60
C PRO A 173 -25.57 3.53 0.78
N THR A 174 -24.65 4.42 1.13
CA THR A 174 -24.31 5.68 0.47
C THR A 174 -23.38 5.54 -0.74
N GLY A 175 -22.88 4.35 -1.05
CA GLY A 175 -21.89 4.13 -2.11
C GLY A 175 -20.49 4.64 -1.77
N TRP A 176 -20.21 5.04 -0.52
CA TRP A 176 -18.91 5.46 -0.05
C TRP A 176 -18.14 4.29 0.58
N GLY A 177 -16.92 4.03 0.09
CA GLY A 177 -15.93 3.20 0.74
C GLY A 177 -14.96 4.05 1.55
N THR A 178 -14.25 3.47 2.52
CA THR A 178 -13.24 4.15 3.32
C THR A 178 -11.91 3.41 3.25
N ILE A 179 -10.84 4.15 2.98
CA ILE A 179 -9.46 3.67 3.11
C ILE A 179 -8.97 4.01 4.51
N HIS A 180 -8.36 3.04 5.16
CA HIS A 180 -7.72 3.15 6.47
C HIS A 180 -6.23 2.91 6.32
N ASN A 181 -5.45 3.96 6.20
CA ASN A 181 -3.98 3.89 6.19
C ASN A 181 -3.43 3.54 7.58
N ASP A 182 -2.19 3.04 7.64
CA ASP A 182 -1.47 2.60 8.85
C ASP A 182 -1.95 1.28 9.45
N PHE A 183 -2.80 0.57 8.76
CA PHE A 183 -3.27 -0.76 9.13
C PHE A 183 -2.97 -1.77 8.04
N PHE A 184 -2.81 -3.03 8.45
CA PHE A 184 -2.59 -4.10 7.49
C PHE A 184 -3.88 -4.44 6.76
N TRP A 185 -3.73 -4.79 5.50
CA TRP A 185 -4.82 -5.21 4.64
C TRP A 185 -5.02 -6.72 4.73
N TYR A 186 -6.25 -7.13 4.92
CA TYR A 186 -6.65 -8.54 5.02
C TYR A 186 -7.70 -8.85 3.98
N ASP A 187 -7.64 -10.09 3.46
CA ASP A 187 -8.70 -10.61 2.61
C ASP A 187 -9.94 -11.01 3.41
N GLN A 188 -11.01 -11.35 2.71
CA GLN A 188 -12.27 -11.75 3.35
C GLN A 188 -12.17 -13.04 4.18
N ASP A 189 -11.09 -13.80 4.05
CA ASP A 189 -10.81 -14.97 4.87
C ASP A 189 -9.95 -14.66 6.10
N GLY A 190 -9.54 -13.39 6.26
CA GLY A 190 -8.73 -12.91 7.37
C GLY A 190 -7.25 -13.26 7.21
N ASN A 191 -6.78 -13.48 5.97
CA ASN A 191 -5.37 -13.64 5.66
C ASN A 191 -4.78 -12.31 5.20
N LEU A 192 -3.53 -12.08 5.55
CA LEU A 192 -2.82 -10.87 5.16
C LEU A 192 -2.68 -10.79 3.63
N ILE A 193 -3.04 -9.65 3.04
CA ILE A 193 -2.83 -9.38 1.62
C ILE A 193 -1.35 -9.15 1.35
N GLN A 194 -0.82 -9.83 0.33
CA GLN A 194 0.60 -9.83 0.01
C GLN A 194 0.79 -9.55 -1.49
N VAL A 195 0.87 -8.27 -1.83
CA VAL A 195 0.91 -7.79 -3.23
C VAL A 195 2.00 -6.72 -3.45
N ARG A 196 3.04 -6.74 -2.65
CA ARG A 196 4.13 -5.76 -2.71
C ARG A 196 4.76 -5.66 -4.11
N SER A 197 5.14 -4.44 -4.51
CA SER A 197 5.69 -4.11 -5.82
C SER A 197 4.83 -4.61 -6.97
N GLY A 198 3.53 -4.53 -6.80
CA GLY A 198 2.55 -4.99 -7.74
C GLY A 198 1.81 -3.88 -8.45
N ALA A 199 0.66 -4.23 -9.01
CA ALA A 199 -0.22 -3.26 -9.64
C ALA A 199 -1.69 -3.59 -9.39
N MET A 200 -2.48 -2.54 -9.33
CA MET A 200 -3.93 -2.65 -9.29
C MET A 200 -4.52 -2.30 -10.66
N ARG A 201 -5.46 -3.12 -11.15
CA ARG A 201 -6.12 -2.91 -12.46
C ARG A 201 -7.62 -3.17 -12.35
N LYS A 202 -8.40 -2.47 -13.16
CA LYS A 202 -9.83 -2.71 -13.31
C LYS A 202 -10.10 -3.43 -14.63
N PHE A 203 -10.79 -4.58 -14.59
CA PHE A 203 -11.28 -5.30 -15.77
C PHE A 203 -12.78 -5.56 -15.60
N GLY A 204 -13.58 -5.03 -16.50
CA GLY A 204 -15.01 -4.97 -16.31
C GLY A 204 -15.38 -4.16 -15.07
N ASP A 205 -16.17 -4.74 -14.18
CA ASP A 205 -16.58 -4.09 -12.92
C ASP A 205 -15.76 -4.54 -11.70
N THR A 206 -14.68 -5.31 -11.92
CA THR A 206 -13.86 -5.91 -10.87
C THR A 206 -12.46 -5.29 -10.88
N TYR A 207 -11.97 -4.98 -9.69
CA TYR A 207 -10.59 -4.58 -9.45
C TYR A 207 -9.75 -5.81 -9.12
N TYR A 208 -8.54 -5.85 -9.64
CA TYR A 208 -7.56 -6.92 -9.42
C TYR A 208 -6.28 -6.31 -8.89
N TRP A 209 -5.76 -6.87 -7.82
CA TRP A 209 -4.50 -6.47 -7.21
C TRP A 209 -3.52 -7.62 -7.32
N TYR A 210 -2.48 -7.42 -8.13
CA TYR A 210 -1.44 -8.40 -8.40
C TYR A 210 -0.21 -8.06 -7.60
N GLY A 211 0.50 -9.09 -7.14
CA GLY A 211 1.75 -8.89 -6.43
C GLY A 211 2.29 -10.16 -5.82
N SER A 212 3.37 -10.03 -5.06
CA SER A 212 3.96 -11.14 -4.33
C SER A 212 4.75 -10.66 -3.13
N LEU A 213 5.23 -11.58 -2.31
CA LEU A 213 6.30 -11.30 -1.37
C LEU A 213 7.64 -11.14 -2.11
N PRO A 214 8.56 -10.30 -1.59
CA PRO A 214 9.92 -10.24 -2.10
C PRO A 214 10.60 -11.62 -2.07
N GLY A 215 11.27 -11.98 -3.15
CA GLY A 215 11.93 -13.26 -3.30
C GLY A 215 11.00 -14.41 -3.65
N ALA A 216 9.70 -14.17 -3.87
CA ALA A 216 8.74 -15.19 -4.21
C ALA A 216 8.78 -15.55 -5.69
N ILE A 217 8.75 -16.84 -5.97
CA ILE A 217 8.57 -17.39 -7.32
C ILE A 217 7.10 -17.50 -7.72
N GLU A 218 6.19 -17.32 -6.78
CA GLU A 218 4.74 -17.37 -6.97
C GLU A 218 4.17 -15.97 -6.91
N GLN A 219 3.46 -15.59 -7.97
CA GLN A 219 2.77 -14.31 -8.06
C GLN A 219 1.29 -14.54 -7.78
N THR A 220 0.70 -13.68 -6.98
CA THR A 220 -0.67 -13.83 -6.47
C THR A 220 -1.58 -12.75 -7.02
N CYS A 221 -2.87 -12.99 -6.92
CA CYS A 221 -3.91 -12.05 -7.30
C CYS A 221 -5.03 -12.04 -6.25
N TYR A 222 -5.55 -10.86 -6.02
CA TYR A 222 -6.77 -10.62 -5.26
C TYR A 222 -7.76 -9.87 -6.14
N SER A 223 -9.05 -10.09 -5.94
CA SER A 223 -10.10 -9.34 -6.63
C SER A 223 -11.02 -8.65 -5.65
N SER A 224 -11.54 -7.49 -6.04
CA SER A 224 -12.50 -6.71 -5.25
C SER A 224 -13.52 -6.02 -6.15
N PRO A 225 -14.80 -5.96 -5.77
CA PRO A 225 -15.78 -5.13 -6.47
C PRO A 225 -15.68 -3.64 -6.07
N ASP A 226 -15.00 -3.31 -4.97
CA ASP A 226 -15.14 -2.03 -4.29
C ASP A 226 -13.85 -1.46 -3.66
N LEU A 227 -12.69 -2.08 -3.89
CA LEU A 227 -11.36 -1.71 -3.35
C LEU A 227 -11.19 -1.91 -1.83
N VAL A 228 -12.22 -2.38 -1.13
CA VAL A 228 -12.19 -2.61 0.33
C VAL A 228 -12.25 -4.09 0.64
N HIS A 229 -13.13 -4.82 -0.04
CA HIS A 229 -13.37 -6.25 0.18
C HIS A 229 -12.60 -7.08 -0.84
N TRP A 230 -11.45 -7.59 -0.43
CA TRP A 230 -10.54 -8.34 -1.29
C TRP A 230 -10.70 -9.85 -1.09
N THR A 231 -10.84 -10.56 -2.18
CA THR A 231 -10.89 -12.04 -2.22
C THR A 231 -9.61 -12.57 -2.85
N TYR A 232 -8.91 -13.47 -2.17
CA TYR A 232 -7.75 -14.16 -2.71
C TYR A 232 -8.14 -15.07 -3.88
N LYS A 233 -7.49 -14.91 -5.02
CA LYS A 233 -7.76 -15.66 -6.25
C LYS A 233 -6.74 -16.78 -6.51
N GLY A 234 -5.69 -16.82 -5.72
CA GLY A 234 -4.66 -17.85 -5.82
C GLY A 234 -3.36 -17.37 -6.44
N VAL A 235 -2.50 -18.33 -6.73
CA VAL A 235 -1.26 -18.13 -7.48
C VAL A 235 -1.59 -18.09 -8.96
N VAL A 236 -1.37 -16.93 -9.59
CA VAL A 236 -1.70 -16.70 -11.00
C VAL A 236 -0.58 -17.12 -11.95
N ILE A 237 0.66 -17.16 -11.47
CA ILE A 237 1.81 -17.73 -12.17
C ILE A 237 2.85 -18.21 -11.16
N LYS A 238 3.49 -19.34 -11.46
CA LYS A 238 4.67 -19.84 -10.75
C LYS A 238 5.85 -19.84 -11.70
N LEU A 239 6.91 -19.14 -11.33
CA LEU A 239 8.15 -19.02 -12.12
C LEU A 239 9.23 -19.93 -11.55
N ASP A 240 10.31 -20.09 -12.29
CA ASP A 240 11.52 -20.79 -11.84
C ASP A 240 12.48 -19.87 -11.07
N LYS A 241 12.25 -18.58 -11.08
CA LYS A 241 13.01 -17.52 -10.42
C LYS A 241 12.10 -16.47 -9.82
N ASP A 242 12.68 -15.66 -8.94
CA ASP A 242 12.03 -14.49 -8.35
C ASP A 242 11.56 -13.49 -9.41
N ALA A 243 10.46 -12.83 -9.15
CA ALA A 243 9.96 -11.72 -9.94
C ALA A 243 9.24 -10.69 -9.06
N ASN A 244 9.29 -9.44 -9.49
CA ASN A 244 8.56 -8.34 -8.87
C ASN A 244 8.15 -7.29 -9.91
N ARG A 245 7.58 -6.16 -9.47
CA ARG A 245 7.11 -5.08 -10.35
C ARG A 245 6.19 -5.62 -11.46
N MET A 246 5.28 -6.52 -11.08
CA MET A 246 4.33 -7.07 -12.04
C MET A 246 3.21 -6.09 -12.32
N ASP A 247 2.74 -6.16 -13.55
CA ASP A 247 1.61 -5.38 -14.03
C ASP A 247 0.83 -6.21 -15.05
N VAL A 248 -0.46 -5.96 -15.21
CA VAL A 248 -1.31 -6.70 -16.13
C VAL A 248 -2.13 -5.74 -16.98
N LEU A 249 -2.09 -5.92 -18.29
CA LEU A 249 -2.93 -5.17 -19.22
C LEU A 249 -3.78 -6.14 -20.06
N TYR A 250 -4.99 -5.72 -20.35
CA TYR A 250 -5.84 -6.43 -21.33
C TYR A 250 -5.61 -5.89 -22.74
N ASN A 251 -5.31 -6.77 -23.67
CA ASN A 251 -5.15 -6.45 -25.08
C ASN A 251 -6.48 -6.63 -25.81
N ASP A 252 -7.07 -5.53 -26.28
CA ASP A 252 -8.38 -5.53 -26.91
C ASP A 252 -8.38 -6.21 -28.29
N THR A 253 -7.23 -6.35 -28.93
CA THR A 253 -7.10 -7.00 -30.25
C THR A 253 -6.97 -8.51 -30.10
N THR A 254 -6.05 -8.97 -29.26
CA THR A 254 -5.79 -10.41 -29.07
C THR A 254 -6.74 -11.07 -28.06
N LYS A 255 -7.50 -10.26 -27.30
CA LYS A 255 -8.40 -10.71 -26.21
C LYS A 255 -7.65 -11.48 -25.12
N GLN A 256 -6.39 -11.13 -24.89
CA GLN A 256 -5.53 -11.72 -23.89
C GLN A 256 -5.24 -10.73 -22.76
N TYR A 257 -5.11 -11.25 -21.56
CA TYR A 257 -4.46 -10.56 -20.46
C TYR A 257 -2.96 -10.81 -20.56
N VAL A 258 -2.18 -9.74 -20.60
CA VAL A 258 -0.72 -9.80 -20.71
C VAL A 258 -0.13 -9.30 -19.40
N MET A 259 0.59 -10.18 -18.72
CA MET A 259 1.33 -9.86 -17.52
C MET A 259 2.76 -9.52 -17.88
N PHE A 260 3.24 -8.42 -17.32
CA PHE A 260 4.61 -7.96 -17.42
C PHE A 260 5.26 -8.03 -16.04
N LEU A 261 6.54 -8.35 -16.00
CA LEU A 261 7.23 -8.51 -14.73
C LEU A 261 8.74 -8.28 -14.88
N LYS A 262 9.36 -7.82 -13.81
CA LYS A 262 10.80 -7.83 -13.66
C LYS A 262 11.21 -9.22 -13.19
N TYR A 263 11.64 -10.06 -14.14
CA TYR A 263 12.12 -11.41 -13.88
C TYR A 263 13.57 -11.39 -13.41
N ILE A 264 13.85 -11.95 -12.23
CA ILE A 264 15.16 -11.87 -11.56
C ILE A 264 15.82 -13.26 -11.59
N GLY A 265 16.78 -13.41 -12.51
CA GLY A 265 17.61 -14.62 -12.66
C GLY A 265 19.09 -14.28 -12.47
N ASN A 266 19.92 -14.61 -13.46
CA ASN A 266 21.31 -14.12 -13.54
C ASN A 266 21.31 -12.68 -14.11
N GLY A 267 20.66 -11.75 -13.39
CA GLY A 267 20.33 -10.41 -13.82
C GLY A 267 18.81 -10.21 -13.85
N ALA A 268 18.36 -9.01 -14.19
CA ALA A 268 16.95 -8.67 -14.25
C ALA A 268 16.49 -8.43 -15.69
N TYR A 269 15.46 -9.12 -16.10
CA TYR A 269 14.91 -9.12 -17.46
C TYR A 269 13.47 -8.61 -17.47
N PHE A 270 13.07 -8.02 -18.56
CA PHE A 270 11.66 -7.76 -18.84
C PHE A 270 10.98 -9.07 -19.24
N GLY A 271 10.08 -9.57 -18.41
CA GLY A 271 9.35 -10.82 -18.59
C GLY A 271 7.93 -10.58 -19.04
N ILE A 272 7.38 -11.49 -19.86
CA ILE A 272 6.02 -11.44 -20.39
C ILE A 272 5.36 -12.80 -20.20
N ALA A 273 4.10 -12.77 -19.73
CA ALA A 273 3.24 -13.94 -19.64
C ALA A 273 1.81 -13.59 -20.12
N THR A 274 1.03 -14.58 -20.52
CA THR A 274 -0.32 -14.36 -21.06
C THR A 274 -1.34 -15.29 -20.42
N ALA A 275 -2.59 -14.83 -20.35
CA ALA A 275 -3.73 -15.63 -19.90
C ALA A 275 -5.02 -15.21 -20.62
N SER A 276 -6.01 -16.09 -20.62
CA SER A 276 -7.37 -15.79 -21.11
C SER A 276 -8.27 -15.18 -20.03
N SER A 277 -7.82 -15.20 -18.76
CA SER A 277 -8.54 -14.65 -17.62
C SER A 277 -7.63 -13.73 -16.80
N PRO A 278 -8.16 -12.67 -16.18
CA PRO A 278 -7.38 -11.81 -15.29
C PRO A 278 -6.87 -12.56 -14.05
N GLU A 279 -7.53 -13.65 -13.65
CA GLU A 279 -7.13 -14.51 -12.53
C GLU A 279 -6.12 -15.59 -12.92
N GLY A 280 -5.63 -15.55 -14.18
CA GLY A 280 -4.72 -16.57 -14.71
C GLY A 280 -5.42 -17.92 -15.00
N PRO A 281 -4.68 -19.06 -15.00
CA PRO A 281 -3.22 -19.07 -14.84
C PRO A 281 -2.51 -18.43 -16.03
N PHE A 282 -1.47 -17.66 -15.74
CA PHE A 282 -0.63 -17.06 -16.77
C PHE A 282 0.43 -18.06 -17.23
N THR A 283 0.65 -18.11 -18.55
CA THR A 283 1.72 -18.88 -19.18
C THR A 283 2.88 -17.94 -19.50
N PHE A 284 4.07 -18.24 -18.99
CA PHE A 284 5.28 -17.46 -19.29
C PHE A 284 5.63 -17.60 -20.76
N VAL A 285 5.79 -16.45 -21.46
CA VAL A 285 6.03 -16.38 -22.90
C VAL A 285 7.51 -16.12 -23.18
N SER A 286 8.06 -15.06 -22.59
CA SER A 286 9.41 -14.62 -22.91
C SER A 286 10.02 -13.76 -21.82
N LYS A 287 11.36 -13.66 -21.87
CA LYS A 287 12.13 -12.63 -21.14
C LYS A 287 13.18 -12.04 -22.06
N THR A 288 13.40 -10.74 -21.96
CA THR A 288 14.36 -10.03 -22.81
C THR A 288 15.15 -8.98 -22.02
N LEU A 289 16.30 -8.64 -22.52
CA LEU A 289 17.02 -7.42 -22.12
C LEU A 289 16.35 -6.22 -22.78
N VAL A 290 16.34 -5.08 -22.10
CA VAL A 290 15.89 -3.81 -22.67
C VAL A 290 17.13 -3.00 -23.07
N ASP A 291 17.26 -2.68 -24.36
CA ASP A 291 18.45 -2.01 -24.93
C ASP A 291 19.77 -2.73 -24.58
N ASN A 292 19.77 -4.06 -24.68
CA ASN A 292 20.91 -4.92 -24.34
C ASN A 292 21.41 -4.80 -22.89
N ALA A 293 20.59 -4.31 -21.97
CA ALA A 293 20.91 -4.20 -20.56
C ALA A 293 19.83 -4.81 -19.66
N PHE A 294 20.19 -5.10 -18.42
CA PHE A 294 19.25 -5.48 -17.39
C PHE A 294 18.30 -4.33 -17.07
N ILE A 295 17.05 -4.68 -16.77
CA ILE A 295 16.04 -3.72 -16.36
C ILE A 295 16.10 -3.51 -14.83
N GLY A 296 15.89 -2.28 -14.38
CA GLY A 296 15.56 -1.97 -12.99
C GLY A 296 14.07 -2.11 -12.74
N ASP A 297 13.52 -1.20 -11.93
CA ASP A 297 12.08 -1.14 -11.70
C ASP A 297 11.33 -0.75 -12.97
N MET A 298 10.08 -1.17 -13.04
CA MET A 298 9.22 -0.97 -14.21
C MET A 298 7.75 -0.84 -13.82
N SER A 299 6.98 -0.25 -14.71
CA SER A 299 5.51 -0.31 -14.71
C SER A 299 4.98 -0.25 -16.14
N MET A 300 3.72 -0.59 -16.33
CA MET A 300 3.05 -0.50 -17.62
C MET A 300 2.00 0.60 -17.63
N TYR A 301 1.89 1.27 -18.75
CA TYR A 301 0.85 2.25 -19.02
C TYR A 301 0.11 1.90 -20.32
N LYS A 302 -1.21 1.87 -20.28
CA LYS A 302 -2.05 1.75 -21.47
C LYS A 302 -2.69 3.10 -21.74
N ASP A 303 -2.42 3.68 -22.92
CA ASP A 303 -2.98 4.97 -23.31
C ASP A 303 -4.41 4.84 -23.88
N ASP A 304 -5.07 5.96 -24.07
CA ASP A 304 -6.46 6.06 -24.54
C ASP A 304 -6.63 5.46 -25.95
N ASP A 305 -5.55 5.41 -26.75
CA ASP A 305 -5.54 4.79 -28.08
C ASP A 305 -5.33 3.26 -28.05
N GLY A 306 -5.30 2.67 -26.87
CA GLY A 306 -5.13 1.24 -26.65
C GLY A 306 -3.69 0.75 -26.75
N LYS A 307 -2.70 1.61 -27.01
CA LYS A 307 -1.29 1.20 -27.03
C LYS A 307 -0.73 1.07 -25.63
N ALA A 308 0.13 0.08 -25.43
CA ALA A 308 0.82 -0.15 -24.19
C ALA A 308 2.25 0.41 -24.23
N TYR A 309 2.69 0.90 -23.07
CA TYR A 309 4.00 1.49 -22.88
C TYR A 309 4.64 0.95 -21.62
N LEU A 310 5.91 0.59 -21.72
CA LEU A 310 6.78 0.21 -20.60
C LEU A 310 7.51 1.46 -20.10
N ALA A 311 7.31 1.84 -18.86
CA ALA A 311 8.18 2.76 -18.14
C ALA A 311 9.22 1.93 -17.38
N TYR A 312 10.50 2.23 -17.52
CA TYR A 312 11.55 1.38 -16.96
C TYR A 312 12.80 2.14 -16.53
N VAL A 313 13.50 1.54 -15.60
CA VAL A 313 14.88 1.93 -15.26
C VAL A 313 15.85 1.07 -16.04
N TRP A 314 16.69 1.69 -16.84
CA TRP A 314 17.75 1.03 -17.58
C TRP A 314 19.03 0.95 -16.75
N TRP A 315 19.53 -0.26 -16.58
CA TRP A 315 20.77 -0.49 -15.86
C TRP A 315 21.87 -0.81 -16.89
N GLY A 316 22.33 0.22 -17.59
CA GLY A 316 23.52 0.11 -18.43
C GLY A 316 24.78 -0.21 -17.63
N LEU A 317 25.89 -0.41 -18.31
CA LEU A 317 27.16 -0.75 -17.68
C LEU A 317 27.61 0.36 -16.71
N GLY A 318 27.79 0.01 -15.44
CA GLY A 318 28.31 0.87 -14.39
C GLY A 318 27.25 1.74 -13.67
N THR A 319 27.63 2.94 -13.27
CA THR A 319 26.77 3.90 -12.53
C THR A 319 25.75 4.64 -13.41
N ASN A 320 25.71 4.36 -14.70
CA ASN A 320 24.89 5.05 -15.68
C ASN A 320 23.47 4.48 -15.72
N LYS A 321 22.66 4.83 -14.73
CA LYS A 321 21.22 4.54 -14.76
C LYS A 321 20.51 5.57 -15.66
N ALA A 322 19.55 5.11 -16.45
CA ALA A 322 18.65 5.96 -17.21
C ALA A 322 17.22 5.51 -16.99
N HIS A 323 16.28 6.36 -17.30
CA HIS A 323 14.86 6.03 -17.38
C HIS A 323 14.44 6.01 -18.84
N GLY A 324 13.56 5.11 -19.18
CA GLY A 324 13.06 4.98 -20.55
C GLY A 324 11.59 4.73 -20.63
N ILE A 325 11.06 4.99 -21.82
CA ILE A 325 9.72 4.64 -22.21
C ILE A 325 9.80 3.87 -23.52
N TYR A 326 9.29 2.64 -23.55
CA TYR A 326 9.11 1.84 -24.75
C TYR A 326 7.64 1.69 -25.10
N ARG A 327 7.29 1.87 -26.36
CA ARG A 327 6.00 1.41 -26.90
C ARG A 327 6.10 -0.10 -27.15
N MET A 328 5.06 -0.84 -26.74
CA MET A 328 4.94 -2.26 -27.05
C MET A 328 4.40 -2.47 -28.49
N SER A 329 4.65 -3.66 -29.04
CA SER A 329 3.96 -4.14 -30.24
C SER A 329 2.45 -4.19 -30.05
N ALA A 330 1.69 -4.30 -31.15
CA ALA A 330 0.23 -4.30 -31.11
C ALA A 330 -0.39 -5.44 -30.27
N ASP A 331 0.30 -6.57 -30.18
CA ASP A 331 -0.09 -7.72 -29.35
C ASP A 331 0.44 -7.66 -27.91
N TYR A 332 1.24 -6.64 -27.58
CA TYR A 332 1.92 -6.42 -26.29
C TYR A 332 3.02 -7.45 -25.96
N LEU A 333 3.46 -8.27 -26.92
CA LEU A 333 4.41 -9.36 -26.65
C LEU A 333 5.86 -9.02 -26.93
N THR A 334 6.14 -7.86 -27.54
CA THR A 334 7.51 -7.41 -27.84
C THR A 334 7.66 -5.91 -27.65
N LEU A 335 8.90 -5.47 -27.43
CA LEU A 335 9.26 -4.06 -27.49
C LEU A 335 9.27 -3.61 -28.96
N ASP A 336 8.61 -2.49 -29.28
CA ASP A 336 8.51 -1.96 -30.64
C ASP A 336 9.40 -0.74 -30.83
N THR A 337 9.11 0.35 -30.14
CA THR A 337 9.80 1.63 -30.35
C THR A 337 10.20 2.25 -29.02
N GLN A 338 11.49 2.59 -28.88
CA GLN A 338 11.93 3.43 -27.77
C GLN A 338 11.42 4.86 -27.99
N MET A 339 10.50 5.28 -27.13
CA MET A 339 9.86 6.60 -27.20
C MET A 339 10.75 7.69 -26.61
N TYR A 340 11.37 7.40 -25.49
CA TYR A 340 12.22 8.33 -24.77
C TYR A 340 13.22 7.61 -23.87
N LEU A 341 14.40 8.18 -23.74
CA LEU A 341 15.43 7.72 -22.82
C LEU A 341 16.18 8.94 -22.27
N TRP A 342 16.23 9.09 -20.95
CA TRP A 342 16.92 10.22 -20.32
C TRP A 342 17.54 9.86 -18.98
N ARG A 343 18.50 10.67 -18.57
CA ARG A 343 19.21 10.51 -17.30
C ARG A 343 18.66 11.50 -16.29
N ILE A 344 17.98 11.02 -15.27
CA ILE A 344 17.38 11.82 -14.22
C ILE A 344 17.95 11.54 -12.83
N GLY A 345 19.19 11.04 -12.79
CA GLY A 345 19.90 10.69 -11.56
C GLY A 345 19.51 9.31 -11.02
N SER A 346 19.83 9.08 -9.77
CA SER A 346 19.55 7.82 -9.08
C SER A 346 18.06 7.76 -8.66
N ARG A 347 17.20 7.36 -9.59
CA ARG A 347 15.77 7.21 -9.35
C ARG A 347 15.28 5.83 -9.76
N GLU A 348 14.14 5.40 -9.17
CA GLU A 348 13.54 4.10 -9.40
C GLU A 348 12.00 4.18 -9.28
N ALA A 349 11.30 3.04 -9.30
CA ALA A 349 9.85 2.93 -9.23
C ALA A 349 9.12 3.85 -10.24
N PRO A 350 9.44 3.76 -11.56
CA PRO A 350 8.78 4.58 -12.55
C PRO A 350 7.32 4.17 -12.71
N HIS A 351 6.43 5.15 -12.85
CA HIS A 351 5.04 4.93 -13.23
C HIS A 351 4.51 6.09 -14.08
N ILE A 352 3.53 5.82 -14.92
CA ILE A 352 2.91 6.82 -15.78
C ILE A 352 1.41 6.87 -15.51
N PHE A 353 0.88 8.08 -15.43
CA PHE A 353 -0.56 8.33 -15.51
C PHE A 353 -0.83 9.56 -16.38
N LYS A 354 -2.08 9.73 -16.81
CA LYS A 354 -2.51 10.83 -17.68
C LYS A 354 -3.67 11.59 -17.06
N ARG A 355 -3.64 12.92 -17.15
CA ARG A 355 -4.73 13.79 -16.75
C ARG A 355 -4.85 14.98 -17.70
N ASN A 356 -6.04 15.17 -18.26
CA ASN A 356 -6.34 16.31 -19.15
C ASN A 356 -5.31 16.51 -20.27
N GLY A 357 -4.88 15.40 -20.92
CA GLY A 357 -3.90 15.43 -22.01
C GLY A 357 -2.45 15.58 -21.59
N THR A 358 -2.16 15.76 -20.29
CA THR A 358 -0.81 15.79 -19.73
C THR A 358 -0.44 14.42 -19.17
N TYR A 359 0.72 13.92 -19.55
CA TYR A 359 1.34 12.74 -18.98
C TYR A 359 2.20 13.13 -17.78
N TYR A 360 2.13 12.33 -16.74
CA TYR A 360 2.93 12.45 -15.52
C TYR A 360 3.77 11.19 -15.38
N TYR A 361 5.06 11.36 -15.21
CA TYR A 361 6.00 10.26 -14.96
C TYR A 361 6.51 10.38 -13.55
N GLY A 362 6.03 9.52 -12.67
CA GLY A 362 6.40 9.50 -11.25
C GLY A 362 7.61 8.60 -11.01
N THR A 363 8.39 8.90 -9.97
CA THR A 363 9.57 8.14 -9.55
C THR A 363 9.86 8.33 -8.07
N SER A 364 10.56 7.36 -7.45
CA SER A 364 11.23 7.49 -6.16
C SER A 364 12.74 7.63 -6.30
N GLU A 365 13.48 7.88 -5.22
CA GLU A 365 14.95 7.82 -5.25
C GLU A 365 15.43 6.38 -5.10
N THR A 366 16.57 6.06 -5.74
CA THR A 366 17.22 4.77 -5.55
C THR A 366 17.92 4.74 -4.19
N ASN A 367 17.24 4.19 -3.21
CA ASN A 367 17.68 4.10 -1.83
C ASN A 367 17.45 2.69 -1.25
N GLY A 368 17.45 1.67 -2.11
CA GLY A 368 17.09 0.30 -1.74
C GLY A 368 15.64 0.24 -1.26
N ILE A 369 15.44 -0.35 -0.09
CA ILE A 369 14.12 -0.45 0.55
C ILE A 369 13.84 0.72 1.51
N GLN A 370 14.64 1.78 1.48
CA GLN A 370 14.42 2.93 2.36
C GLN A 370 13.37 3.88 1.75
N PRO A 371 12.51 4.46 2.57
CA PRO A 371 11.59 5.47 2.12
C PRO A 371 12.30 6.66 1.46
N SER A 372 11.69 7.20 0.43
CA SER A 372 12.28 8.31 -0.33
C SER A 372 11.22 9.24 -0.91
N PRO A 373 11.59 10.51 -1.23
CA PRO A 373 10.63 11.45 -1.79
C PRO A 373 10.20 11.04 -3.19
N THR A 374 8.88 11.03 -3.42
CA THR A 374 8.29 10.86 -4.74
C THR A 374 8.39 12.16 -5.52
N ARG A 375 8.88 12.07 -6.76
CA ARG A 375 8.93 13.18 -7.72
C ARG A 375 8.24 12.79 -9.01
N TYR A 376 7.82 13.81 -9.77
CA TYR A 376 7.21 13.62 -11.08
C TYR A 376 7.78 14.57 -12.13
N TYR A 377 7.56 14.20 -13.37
CA TYR A 377 7.87 14.95 -14.59
C TYR A 377 6.60 15.01 -15.43
N THR A 378 6.44 16.04 -16.25
CA THR A 378 5.27 16.18 -17.12
C THR A 378 5.67 16.33 -18.58
N ALA A 379 4.80 15.86 -19.47
CA ALA A 379 4.90 16.04 -20.91
C ALA A 379 3.52 16.00 -21.55
N THR A 380 3.39 16.57 -22.75
CA THR A 380 2.18 16.44 -23.59
C THR A 380 2.27 15.25 -24.57
N ASN A 381 3.44 14.62 -24.63
CA ASN A 381 3.70 13.45 -25.46
C ASN A 381 4.68 12.51 -24.74
N LEU A 382 4.46 11.20 -24.85
CA LEU A 382 5.35 10.19 -24.24
C LEU A 382 6.78 10.21 -24.84
N ALA A 383 6.95 10.74 -26.05
CA ALA A 383 8.26 11.01 -26.65
C ALA A 383 8.91 12.30 -26.13
N GLY A 384 8.31 12.96 -25.14
CA GLY A 384 8.80 14.20 -24.55
C GLY A 384 8.58 15.44 -25.44
N PRO A 385 9.24 16.57 -25.13
CA PRO A 385 10.18 16.71 -24.00
C PRO A 385 9.50 16.65 -22.65
N TRP A 386 10.18 16.06 -21.66
CA TRP A 386 9.72 16.00 -20.28
C TRP A 386 10.22 17.20 -19.48
N SER A 387 9.43 17.67 -18.53
CA SER A 387 9.76 18.80 -17.64
C SER A 387 10.92 18.48 -16.69
N ALA A 388 11.38 19.47 -15.93
CA ALA A 388 12.18 19.23 -14.75
C ALA A 388 11.37 18.48 -13.66
N ALA A 389 12.09 17.83 -12.74
CA ALA A 389 11.48 17.10 -11.62
C ALA A 389 10.81 18.05 -10.63
N THR A 390 9.61 17.68 -10.18
CA THR A 390 8.86 18.37 -9.13
C THR A 390 8.46 17.35 -8.05
N THR A 391 8.38 17.79 -6.79
CA THR A 391 7.95 16.93 -5.67
C THR A 391 6.43 16.71 -5.71
N MET A 392 6.00 15.47 -5.50
CA MET A 392 4.58 15.08 -5.52
C MET A 392 3.94 15.04 -4.12
N VAL A 393 4.73 15.07 -3.07
CA VAL A 393 4.25 14.97 -1.68
C VAL A 393 4.22 16.33 -1.01
N THR A 394 3.44 16.47 0.04
CA THR A 394 3.37 17.70 0.84
C THR A 394 4.76 18.13 1.29
N PRO A 395 5.12 19.42 1.20
CA PRO A 395 6.39 19.92 1.68
C PRO A 395 6.65 19.51 3.13
N GLY A 396 7.87 18.99 3.39
CA GLY A 396 8.28 18.49 4.70
C GLY A 396 8.30 16.96 4.82
N SER A 397 7.66 16.22 3.92
CA SER A 397 7.83 14.77 3.86
C SER A 397 8.99 14.39 2.92
N ASN A 398 10.12 14.05 3.49
CA ASN A 398 11.29 13.57 2.72
C ASN A 398 11.24 12.06 2.44
N THR A 399 10.21 11.38 2.89
CA THR A 399 10.11 9.92 2.84
C THR A 399 8.81 9.44 2.22
N THR A 400 8.03 10.33 1.61
CA THR A 400 6.68 9.99 1.11
C THR A 400 5.88 9.21 2.16
N TYR A 401 5.88 9.71 3.41
CA TYR A 401 5.22 9.06 4.56
C TYR A 401 5.71 7.63 4.83
N GLU A 402 7.04 7.43 4.74
CA GLU A 402 7.73 6.16 4.96
C GLU A 402 7.44 5.10 3.88
N THR A 403 7.21 5.54 2.63
CA THR A 403 6.90 4.64 1.52
C THR A 403 7.78 4.86 0.29
N GLN A 404 7.66 3.93 -0.66
CA GLN A 404 8.10 4.05 -2.05
C GLN A 404 6.87 3.95 -2.95
N CYS A 405 6.69 4.91 -3.86
CA CYS A 405 5.55 4.90 -4.78
C CYS A 405 5.62 3.73 -5.76
N ASP A 406 4.46 3.17 -6.11
CA ASP A 406 4.34 2.12 -7.11
C ASP A 406 3.50 2.57 -8.31
N PHE A 407 2.32 3.15 -8.10
CA PHE A 407 1.48 3.62 -9.20
C PHE A 407 0.49 4.72 -8.79
N VAL A 408 -0.10 5.35 -9.80
CA VAL A 408 -1.26 6.24 -9.66
C VAL A 408 -2.37 5.73 -10.58
N LEU A 409 -3.57 5.50 -10.03
CA LEU A 409 -4.74 5.05 -10.77
C LEU A 409 -5.84 6.10 -10.82
N PRO A 410 -6.44 6.35 -12.01
CA PRO A 410 -7.64 7.14 -12.16
C PRO A 410 -8.91 6.32 -11.87
N PHE A 411 -9.87 6.91 -11.18
CA PHE A 411 -11.19 6.37 -10.92
C PHE A 411 -12.24 7.34 -11.45
N ALA A 412 -12.67 7.11 -12.68
CA ALA A 412 -13.67 7.93 -13.35
C ALA A 412 -15.09 7.49 -12.94
N GLY A 413 -15.95 8.46 -12.66
CA GLY A 413 -17.36 8.26 -12.35
C GLY A 413 -18.24 9.36 -12.93
N THR A 414 -19.49 9.43 -12.49
CA THR A 414 -20.51 10.33 -13.05
C THR A 414 -20.31 11.81 -12.73
N GLN A 415 -19.52 12.13 -11.70
CA GLN A 415 -19.29 13.51 -11.24
C GLN A 415 -17.86 13.98 -11.47
N GLY A 416 -16.93 13.07 -11.78
CA GLY A 416 -15.53 13.42 -11.99
C GLY A 416 -14.61 12.23 -12.06
N THR A 417 -13.32 12.51 -11.89
CA THR A 417 -12.28 11.50 -11.77
C THR A 417 -11.39 11.87 -10.60
N TYR A 418 -11.26 10.99 -9.62
CA TYR A 418 -10.20 11.09 -8.64
C TYR A 418 -9.04 10.15 -9.02
N TYR A 419 -7.87 10.50 -8.54
CA TYR A 419 -6.66 9.71 -8.73
C TYR A 419 -6.20 9.17 -7.38
N MET A 420 -5.88 7.91 -7.31
CA MET A 420 -5.36 7.26 -6.12
C MET A 420 -3.86 6.99 -6.30
N PHE A 421 -3.08 7.56 -5.42
CA PHE A 421 -1.65 7.28 -5.27
C PHE A 421 -1.51 6.06 -4.38
N GLU A 422 -0.76 5.07 -4.83
CA GLU A 422 -0.43 3.88 -4.06
C GLU A 422 1.09 3.80 -3.85
N ALA A 423 1.48 3.37 -2.67
CA ALA A 423 2.87 3.21 -2.31
C ALA A 423 3.08 2.08 -1.28
N ASP A 424 4.10 1.28 -1.51
CA ASP A 424 4.55 0.26 -0.57
C ASP A 424 5.27 0.86 0.63
N ARG A 425 4.89 0.48 1.82
CA ARG A 425 5.63 0.82 3.04
C ARG A 425 6.72 -0.20 3.29
N TRP A 426 7.94 0.15 2.85
CA TRP A 426 9.13 -0.64 3.09
C TRP A 426 9.72 -0.30 4.45
N ILE A 427 9.55 -1.16 5.43
CA ILE A 427 10.21 -0.98 6.73
C ILE A 427 11.50 -1.78 6.73
N PRO A 428 12.64 -1.18 7.14
CA PRO A 428 13.96 -1.81 7.10
C PRO A 428 14.04 -3.17 7.82
N THR A 429 13.14 -3.44 8.74
CA THR A 429 13.07 -4.68 9.51
C THR A 429 12.27 -5.79 8.84
N GLY A 430 11.74 -5.57 7.65
CA GLY A 430 10.92 -6.57 6.92
C GLY A 430 9.59 -6.94 7.61
N ALA A 431 9.19 -6.23 8.65
CA ALA A 431 8.16 -6.66 9.57
C ALA A 431 6.73 -6.25 9.20
N ARG A 432 6.55 -5.38 8.20
CA ARG A 432 5.21 -4.91 7.81
C ARG A 432 4.87 -5.31 6.37
N GLN A 433 4.70 -6.58 6.14
CA GLN A 433 4.05 -7.07 4.94
C GLN A 433 2.56 -6.74 5.04
N GLY A 434 1.95 -6.25 3.95
CA GLY A 434 0.53 -5.89 3.94
C GLY A 434 0.22 -4.47 4.44
N ASP A 435 1.23 -3.62 4.60
CA ASP A 435 1.07 -2.20 4.92
C ASP A 435 1.30 -1.38 3.64
N TYR A 436 0.20 -0.95 3.04
CA TYR A 436 0.16 -0.16 1.81
C TYR A 436 -0.43 1.20 2.13
N LEU A 437 0.14 2.25 1.53
CA LEU A 437 -0.36 3.61 1.64
C LEU A 437 -1.16 3.95 0.39
N LEU A 438 -2.46 4.20 0.57
CA LEU A 438 -3.34 4.66 -0.49
C LEU A 438 -3.83 6.07 -0.16
N LEU A 439 -3.53 7.04 -1.03
CA LEU A 439 -3.89 8.44 -0.82
C LEU A 439 -4.67 9.00 -2.02
N PRO A 440 -5.63 9.90 -1.79
CA PRO A 440 -6.15 10.69 -2.89
C PRO A 440 -5.06 11.65 -3.38
N LEU A 441 -4.86 11.71 -4.69
CA LEU A 441 -3.95 12.67 -5.31
C LEU A 441 -4.73 13.92 -5.67
N GLU A 442 -4.38 15.01 -5.04
CA GLU A 442 -4.99 16.32 -5.24
C GLU A 442 -4.30 17.08 -6.38
N PHE A 443 -5.04 17.91 -7.09
CA PHE A 443 -4.49 18.74 -8.16
C PHE A 443 -4.92 20.19 -7.96
N ASP A 444 -3.98 21.10 -8.04
CA ASP A 444 -4.29 22.52 -8.10
C ASP A 444 -4.83 22.94 -9.50
N ALA A 445 -5.15 24.22 -9.64
CA ALA A 445 -5.66 24.76 -10.89
C ALA A 445 -4.66 24.68 -12.07
N ALA A 446 -3.37 24.62 -11.77
CA ALA A 446 -2.31 24.45 -12.77
C ALA A 446 -2.04 22.97 -13.12
N GLY A 447 -2.72 22.04 -12.45
CA GLY A 447 -2.54 20.60 -12.64
C GLY A 447 -1.35 20.02 -11.86
N VAL A 448 -0.85 20.72 -10.85
CA VAL A 448 0.22 20.23 -9.98
C VAL A 448 -0.35 19.19 -9.03
N PRO A 449 0.11 17.93 -9.08
CA PRO A 449 -0.33 16.88 -8.18
C PRO A 449 0.31 17.01 -6.80
N THR A 450 -0.47 16.79 -5.76
CA THR A 450 0.01 16.70 -4.38
C THR A 450 -0.63 15.52 -3.68
N ALA A 451 0.19 14.61 -3.16
CA ALA A 451 -0.25 13.54 -2.26
C ALA A 451 -0.15 14.06 -0.83
N ASN A 452 -1.29 14.43 -0.26
CA ASN A 452 -1.42 14.78 1.16
C ASN A 452 -1.72 13.53 1.97
N TYR A 453 -1.18 13.47 3.19
CA TYR A 453 -1.43 12.34 4.07
C TYR A 453 -2.83 12.41 4.69
N TYR A 454 -3.59 11.34 4.51
CA TYR A 454 -4.86 11.09 5.16
C TYR A 454 -4.82 9.72 5.82
N GLN A 455 -5.02 9.67 7.12
CA GLN A 455 -5.10 8.39 7.83
C GLN A 455 -6.35 7.61 7.43
N ASP A 456 -7.46 8.30 7.33
CA ASP A 456 -8.73 7.78 6.84
C ASP A 456 -9.29 8.75 5.80
N TRP A 457 -9.83 8.22 4.71
CA TRP A 457 -10.51 9.01 3.70
C TRP A 457 -11.54 8.18 2.95
N ASP A 458 -12.61 8.84 2.53
CA ASP A 458 -13.70 8.19 1.81
C ASP A 458 -13.57 8.39 0.30
N PHE A 459 -13.99 7.39 -0.46
CA PHE A 459 -14.11 7.45 -1.91
C PHE A 459 -15.48 6.95 -2.37
N ASN A 460 -15.93 7.44 -3.53
CA ASN A 460 -17.13 6.96 -4.19
C ASN A 460 -16.80 6.61 -5.64
N LEU A 461 -16.76 5.32 -5.96
CA LEU A 461 -16.39 4.79 -7.28
C LEU A 461 -17.40 5.18 -8.35
N ALA A 462 -18.71 5.16 -8.03
CA ALA A 462 -19.76 5.51 -8.98
C ALA A 462 -19.76 7.01 -9.33
N ALA A 463 -19.46 7.84 -8.35
CA ALA A 463 -19.34 9.29 -8.56
C ALA A 463 -17.97 9.71 -9.12
N GLY A 464 -16.91 8.94 -8.89
CA GLY A 464 -15.54 9.33 -9.22
C GLY A 464 -15.03 10.47 -8.34
N THR A 465 -15.37 10.43 -7.06
CA THR A 465 -15.06 11.49 -6.08
C THR A 465 -14.49 10.92 -4.80
N TRP A 466 -13.83 11.76 -4.04
CA TRP A 466 -13.30 11.43 -2.72
C TRP A 466 -13.56 12.59 -1.73
N ARG A 467 -13.43 12.31 -0.43
CA ARG A 467 -13.50 13.31 0.64
C ARG A 467 -12.66 12.87 1.84
N ASN A 468 -12.20 13.83 2.63
CA ASN A 468 -11.57 13.54 3.90
C ASN A 468 -12.58 12.88 4.85
N PHE A 469 -12.13 11.86 5.59
CA PHE A 469 -12.91 11.27 6.68
C PHE A 469 -12.79 12.19 7.92
N ASP A 470 -13.73 13.12 8.07
CA ASP A 470 -13.73 14.03 9.21
C ASP A 470 -14.30 13.34 10.46
N ARG A 471 -13.41 12.75 11.24
CA ARG A 471 -13.76 12.10 12.50
C ARG A 471 -14.44 13.05 13.49
N ALA A 472 -14.05 14.34 13.51
CA ALA A 472 -14.57 15.30 14.47
C ALA A 472 -16.08 15.54 14.31
N THR A 473 -16.58 15.49 13.09
CA THR A 473 -17.99 15.71 12.79
C THR A 473 -18.81 14.41 12.69
N ARG A 474 -18.18 13.28 12.37
CA ARG A 474 -18.89 12.02 12.07
C ARG A 474 -18.89 11.02 13.22
N ASP A 475 -17.83 10.99 14.06
CA ASP A 475 -17.70 10.00 15.12
C ASP A 475 -18.50 10.40 16.37
N LEU A 476 -19.65 9.76 16.56
CA LEU A 476 -20.53 9.97 17.72
C LEU A 476 -19.89 9.53 19.04
N ALA A 477 -18.85 8.68 18.98
CA ALA A 477 -18.11 8.18 20.14
C ALA A 477 -16.99 9.13 20.56
N LEU A 478 -16.62 10.10 19.72
CA LEU A 478 -15.49 10.98 20.00
C LEU A 478 -15.70 11.79 21.27
N GLY A 479 -14.75 11.67 22.22
CA GLY A 479 -14.82 12.34 23.53
C GLY A 479 -15.89 11.79 24.48
N LYS A 480 -16.52 10.66 24.15
CA LYS A 480 -17.52 10.02 25.01
C LYS A 480 -16.86 9.11 26.03
N THR A 481 -17.62 8.81 27.09
CA THR A 481 -17.18 7.91 28.16
C THR A 481 -17.10 6.49 27.61
N ALA A 482 -15.93 5.87 27.75
CA ALA A 482 -15.73 4.45 27.52
C ALA A 482 -15.41 3.74 28.84
N THR A 483 -15.96 2.53 28.99
CA THR A 483 -15.71 1.64 30.14
C THR A 483 -15.40 0.24 29.61
N ALA A 484 -14.67 -0.55 30.37
CA ALA A 484 -14.30 -1.90 29.99
C ALA A 484 -14.41 -2.88 31.14
N SER A 485 -14.47 -4.18 30.82
CA SER A 485 -14.45 -5.26 31.83
C SER A 485 -13.16 -5.31 32.64
N SER A 486 -12.05 -4.87 32.02
CA SER A 486 -10.74 -4.73 32.65
C SER A 486 -9.85 -3.77 31.87
N GLU A 487 -8.81 -3.27 32.51
CA GLU A 487 -7.79 -2.40 31.93
C GLU A 487 -6.41 -2.88 32.38
N SER A 488 -5.39 -2.70 31.54
CA SER A 488 -4.02 -3.10 31.81
C SER A 488 -3.08 -1.90 31.80
N GLY A 489 -2.45 -1.62 32.92
CA GLY A 489 -1.49 -0.53 33.08
C GLY A 489 -2.10 0.85 32.80
N ALA A 490 -1.43 1.64 31.96
CA ALA A 490 -1.88 2.98 31.54
C ALA A 490 -2.84 2.95 30.33
N ASN A 491 -3.13 1.77 29.78
CA ASN A 491 -3.92 1.59 28.55
C ASN A 491 -5.40 1.42 28.90
N VAL A 492 -6.07 2.54 29.12
CA VAL A 492 -7.42 2.61 29.67
C VAL A 492 -8.48 2.80 28.59
N ALA A 493 -9.72 2.37 28.88
CA ALA A 493 -10.85 2.43 27.95
C ALA A 493 -11.08 3.85 27.37
N ALA A 494 -10.89 4.89 28.16
CA ALA A 494 -11.04 6.28 27.73
C ALA A 494 -10.09 6.69 26.58
N GLY A 495 -9.08 5.88 26.27
CA GLY A 495 -8.17 6.11 25.15
C GLY A 495 -8.83 5.99 23.79
N VAL A 496 -9.74 5.01 23.62
CA VAL A 496 -10.30 4.67 22.29
C VAL A 496 -11.26 5.71 21.70
N THR A 497 -11.77 6.62 22.53
CA THR A 497 -12.65 7.71 22.10
C THR A 497 -11.94 9.04 21.91
N LYS A 498 -10.60 9.07 21.98
CA LYS A 498 -9.79 10.27 21.76
C LYS A 498 -9.39 10.39 20.29
N THR A 499 -9.17 11.63 19.85
CA THR A 499 -8.51 11.87 18.57
C THR A 499 -7.04 11.52 18.71
N THR A 500 -6.57 10.58 17.90
CA THR A 500 -5.18 10.15 17.92
C THR A 500 -4.64 10.08 16.50
N THR A 501 -3.41 10.52 16.33
CA THR A 501 -2.64 10.24 15.12
C THR A 501 -1.91 8.91 15.30
N TRP A 502 -1.56 8.27 14.22
CA TRP A 502 -0.75 7.05 14.17
C TRP A 502 0.48 7.11 15.11
N GLN A 503 1.18 8.25 15.18
CA GLN A 503 2.36 8.43 16.03
C GLN A 503 2.04 8.37 17.53
N ASN A 504 0.80 8.59 17.92
CA ASN A 504 0.34 8.67 19.32
C ASN A 504 -0.48 7.46 19.79
N TYR A 505 -0.70 6.45 18.94
CA TYR A 505 -1.51 5.29 19.31
C TYR A 505 -1.03 4.55 20.55
N ASN A 506 0.27 4.46 20.78
CA ASN A 506 0.80 3.81 21.97
C ASN A 506 0.41 4.51 23.29
N ALA A 507 0.07 5.80 23.25
CA ALA A 507 -0.29 6.59 24.42
C ALA A 507 -1.80 6.59 24.72
N THR A 508 -2.65 6.07 23.82
CA THR A 508 -4.10 6.27 23.90
C THR A 508 -4.93 5.01 23.61
N ARG A 509 -4.34 3.83 23.59
CA ARG A 509 -5.10 2.58 23.36
C ARG A 509 -5.72 2.05 24.65
N TRP A 510 -6.75 1.22 24.51
CA TRP A 510 -7.21 0.32 25.55
C TRP A 510 -6.49 -1.02 25.47
N GLU A 511 -6.24 -1.65 26.61
CA GLU A 511 -5.72 -3.01 26.72
C GLU A 511 -6.43 -3.72 27.88
N SER A 512 -6.93 -4.92 27.65
CA SER A 512 -7.63 -5.72 28.65
C SER A 512 -6.69 -6.67 29.40
N ALA A 513 -7.18 -7.27 30.47
CA ALA A 513 -6.59 -8.46 31.06
C ALA A 513 -6.55 -9.63 30.06
N ALA A 514 -5.60 -10.56 30.26
CA ALA A 514 -5.35 -11.71 29.39
C ALA A 514 -6.39 -12.82 29.61
N SER A 515 -7.66 -12.57 29.27
CA SER A 515 -8.74 -13.55 29.27
C SER A 515 -9.70 -13.35 28.10
N ASP A 516 -10.41 -14.42 27.69
CA ASP A 516 -11.24 -14.39 26.49
C ASP A 516 -12.53 -13.57 26.68
N ALA A 517 -13.14 -13.63 27.84
CA ALA A 517 -14.38 -12.90 28.13
C ALA A 517 -14.06 -11.46 28.56
N GLN A 518 -13.85 -10.57 27.62
CA GLN A 518 -13.60 -9.15 27.82
C GLN A 518 -14.54 -8.30 26.96
N TRP A 519 -14.87 -7.12 27.44
CA TRP A 519 -15.64 -6.16 26.67
C TRP A 519 -15.15 -4.73 26.90
N ILE A 520 -15.39 -3.89 25.90
CA ILE A 520 -15.27 -2.43 26.00
C ILE A 520 -16.53 -1.78 25.43
N MET A 521 -17.06 -0.78 26.11
CA MET A 521 -18.33 -0.13 25.80
C MET A 521 -18.15 1.39 25.76
N VAL A 522 -18.82 2.03 24.82
CA VAL A 522 -18.95 3.49 24.73
C VAL A 522 -20.39 3.89 25.09
N ASP A 523 -20.56 4.88 25.99
CA ASP A 523 -21.82 5.55 26.27
C ASP A 523 -21.92 6.83 25.42
N LEU A 524 -22.79 6.85 24.43
CA LEU A 524 -23.03 8.01 23.55
C LEU A 524 -23.72 9.18 24.27
N GLY A 525 -24.13 8.99 25.54
CA GLY A 525 -24.77 9.99 26.39
C GLY A 525 -26.30 10.05 26.23
N SER A 526 -26.81 9.73 25.04
CA SER A 526 -28.24 9.58 24.76
C SER A 526 -28.43 8.60 23.59
N ALA A 527 -29.64 8.08 23.41
CA ALA A 527 -29.95 7.28 22.24
C ALA A 527 -29.67 8.08 20.94
N LYS A 528 -28.97 7.45 20.01
CA LYS A 528 -28.60 7.96 18.69
C LYS A 528 -28.91 6.92 17.65
N ASP A 529 -29.33 7.36 16.47
CA ASP A 529 -29.36 6.48 15.30
C ASP A 529 -27.94 6.21 14.85
N ILE A 530 -27.58 4.95 14.71
CA ILE A 530 -26.27 4.49 14.27
C ILE A 530 -26.42 3.36 13.26
N ASN A 531 -25.46 3.24 12.35
CA ASN A 531 -25.44 2.17 11.34
C ASN A 531 -24.03 1.70 10.96
N ARG A 532 -22.99 2.21 11.62
CA ARG A 532 -21.62 1.81 11.34
C ARG A 532 -20.74 1.89 12.59
N VAL A 533 -19.85 0.92 12.76
CA VAL A 533 -18.83 0.89 13.81
C VAL A 533 -17.48 0.57 13.20
N ILE A 534 -16.45 1.33 13.61
CA ILE A 534 -15.07 1.12 13.21
C ILE A 534 -14.23 0.84 14.45
N LEU A 535 -13.59 -0.33 14.48
CA LEU A 535 -12.63 -0.73 15.51
C LEU A 535 -11.24 -0.80 14.88
N LYS A 536 -10.26 -0.09 15.45
CA LYS A 536 -8.85 -0.13 15.01
C LYS A 536 -8.05 -0.93 16.02
N TRP A 537 -7.57 -2.10 15.60
CA TRP A 537 -6.88 -3.07 16.45
C TRP A 537 -5.37 -2.81 16.54
N TYR A 538 -4.80 -3.09 17.71
CA TYR A 538 -3.35 -3.21 17.93
C TYR A 538 -2.85 -4.63 17.62
N SER A 539 -1.60 -4.96 18.02
CA SER A 539 -1.04 -6.31 17.88
C SER A 539 -1.87 -7.39 18.57
N ASP A 540 -2.44 -7.04 19.72
CA ASP A 540 -3.30 -7.92 20.52
C ASP A 540 -4.77 -7.62 20.17
N TYR A 541 -5.44 -8.58 19.61
CA TYR A 541 -6.73 -8.39 18.94
C TYR A 541 -7.77 -9.43 19.36
N GLY A 542 -9.03 -9.13 19.05
CA GLY A 542 -10.11 -10.10 19.13
C GLY A 542 -10.11 -11.00 17.92
N LYS A 543 -9.85 -12.31 18.10
CA LYS A 543 -10.03 -13.31 17.04
C LYS A 543 -11.50 -13.53 16.75
N SER A 544 -12.27 -13.70 17.83
CA SER A 544 -13.73 -13.83 17.78
C SER A 544 -14.36 -12.81 18.71
N PHE A 545 -15.30 -12.03 18.19
CA PHE A 545 -16.01 -11.02 18.97
C PHE A 545 -17.33 -10.63 18.31
N LYS A 546 -18.13 -9.89 19.07
CA LYS A 546 -19.40 -9.30 18.65
C LYS A 546 -19.36 -7.78 18.81
N ILE A 547 -20.05 -7.05 17.94
CA ILE A 547 -20.45 -5.67 18.19
C ILE A 547 -21.92 -5.71 18.58
N GLN A 548 -22.22 -5.09 19.71
CA GLN A 548 -23.54 -5.13 20.32
C GLN A 548 -24.00 -3.71 20.64
N VAL A 549 -25.30 -3.51 20.55
CA VAL A 549 -25.96 -2.24 20.84
C VAL A 549 -26.99 -2.38 21.92
N SER A 550 -27.26 -1.30 22.68
CA SER A 550 -28.24 -1.28 23.77
C SER A 550 -28.75 0.13 24.02
N THR A 551 -29.96 0.25 24.54
CA THR A 551 -30.53 1.50 25.05
C THR A 551 -30.40 1.66 26.57
N ASP A 552 -30.22 0.54 27.29
CA ASP A 552 -30.26 0.45 28.76
C ASP A 552 -29.00 -0.12 29.42
N SER A 553 -27.99 -0.49 28.64
CA SER A 553 -26.72 -1.16 29.04
C SER A 553 -26.90 -2.55 29.68
N THR A 554 -28.09 -3.11 29.68
CA THR A 554 -28.40 -4.43 30.26
C THR A 554 -28.88 -5.43 29.19
N THR A 555 -29.71 -4.99 28.28
CA THR A 555 -30.24 -5.79 27.18
C THR A 555 -29.43 -5.46 25.90
N TRP A 556 -28.81 -6.47 25.29
CA TRP A 556 -27.90 -6.31 24.18
C TRP A 556 -28.39 -7.02 22.93
N THR A 557 -28.30 -6.32 21.81
CA THR A 557 -28.57 -6.86 20.47
C THR A 557 -27.25 -6.96 19.68
N ASP A 558 -26.97 -8.14 19.13
CA ASP A 558 -25.82 -8.35 18.25
C ASP A 558 -26.10 -7.68 16.89
N VAL A 559 -25.24 -6.75 16.45
CA VAL A 559 -25.29 -6.14 15.13
C VAL A 559 -24.20 -6.66 14.21
N TYR A 560 -23.18 -7.29 14.78
CA TYR A 560 -22.10 -7.94 14.05
C TYR A 560 -21.45 -9.05 14.87
N THR A 561 -20.99 -10.10 14.19
CA THR A 561 -20.23 -11.20 14.81
C THR A 561 -19.14 -11.66 13.85
N THR A 562 -17.94 -11.89 14.35
CA THR A 562 -16.82 -12.41 13.56
C THR A 562 -16.00 -13.45 14.31
N THR A 563 -15.33 -14.31 13.54
CA THR A 563 -14.28 -15.24 13.99
C THR A 563 -12.96 -15.02 13.23
N LYS A 564 -12.89 -13.92 12.45
CA LYS A 564 -11.81 -13.62 11.52
C LYS A 564 -11.03 -12.34 11.90
N GLY A 565 -11.08 -11.90 13.16
CA GLY A 565 -10.29 -10.74 13.60
C GLY A 565 -8.79 -10.97 13.44
N ALA A 566 -8.04 -9.89 13.22
CA ALA A 566 -6.61 -9.92 12.92
C ALA A 566 -5.84 -8.77 13.61
N SER A 567 -4.52 -8.92 13.72
CA SER A 567 -3.66 -7.91 14.35
C SER A 567 -3.44 -6.71 13.43
N TYR A 568 -3.33 -5.51 14.00
CA TYR A 568 -3.14 -4.27 13.23
C TYR A 568 -4.15 -4.11 12.09
N SER A 569 -5.38 -4.60 12.29
CA SER A 569 -6.48 -4.54 11.32
C SER A 569 -7.49 -3.46 11.68
N VAL A 570 -8.34 -3.13 10.73
CA VAL A 570 -9.54 -2.35 10.95
C VAL A 570 -10.75 -3.26 10.76
N THR A 571 -11.64 -3.26 11.76
CA THR A 571 -12.98 -3.83 11.61
C THR A 571 -13.92 -2.67 11.33
N ASP A 572 -14.34 -2.53 10.10
CA ASP A 572 -15.26 -1.49 9.64
C ASP A 572 -16.55 -2.15 9.16
N VAL A 573 -17.60 -2.02 9.93
CA VAL A 573 -18.85 -2.74 9.68
C VAL A 573 -20.04 -1.82 9.62
N THR A 574 -20.87 -2.03 8.63
CA THR A 574 -22.18 -1.39 8.47
C THR A 574 -23.30 -2.36 8.81
N PHE A 575 -24.36 -1.85 9.37
CA PHE A 575 -25.56 -2.62 9.74
C PHE A 575 -26.84 -1.79 9.57
N ALA A 576 -28.00 -2.43 9.69
CA ALA A 576 -29.28 -1.72 9.62
C ALA A 576 -29.34 -0.62 10.68
N LYS A 577 -29.74 0.59 10.27
CA LYS A 577 -29.87 1.75 11.18
C LYS A 577 -30.67 1.37 12.40
N THR A 578 -30.11 1.58 13.57
CA THR A 578 -30.73 1.26 14.86
C THR A 578 -30.47 2.37 15.87
N SER A 579 -31.44 2.54 16.80
CA SER A 579 -31.27 3.52 17.89
C SER A 579 -30.59 2.86 19.07
N ALA A 580 -29.44 3.43 19.51
CA ALA A 580 -28.67 2.93 20.63
C ALA A 580 -28.04 4.08 21.44
N ARG A 581 -27.91 3.91 22.75
CA ARG A 581 -27.10 4.75 23.61
C ARG A 581 -25.74 4.11 23.90
N TYR A 582 -25.72 2.79 24.04
CA TYR A 582 -24.51 2.04 24.38
C TYR A 582 -24.11 1.16 23.20
N VAL A 583 -22.82 1.17 22.88
CA VAL A 583 -22.22 0.32 21.85
C VAL A 583 -21.04 -0.40 22.47
N ARG A 584 -20.96 -1.73 22.36
CA ARG A 584 -19.84 -2.49 22.89
C ARG A 584 -19.23 -3.47 21.90
N MET A 585 -17.93 -3.66 21.99
CA MET A 585 -17.24 -4.84 21.51
C MET A 585 -17.24 -5.87 22.65
N ASN A 586 -17.73 -7.06 22.39
CA ASN A 586 -17.77 -8.19 23.32
C ASN A 586 -16.91 -9.33 22.78
N GLY A 587 -15.72 -9.48 23.32
CA GLY A 587 -14.75 -10.51 22.95
C GLY A 587 -15.12 -11.87 23.46
N THR A 588 -14.98 -12.88 22.63
CA THR A 588 -15.23 -14.30 22.96
C THR A 588 -13.99 -15.16 22.78
N GLN A 589 -13.00 -14.70 21.99
CA GLN A 589 -11.73 -15.37 21.80
C GLN A 589 -10.65 -14.33 21.46
N ARG A 590 -9.56 -14.35 22.18
CA ARG A 590 -8.34 -13.54 21.90
C ARG A 590 -7.60 -14.09 20.67
N GLY A 591 -6.88 -13.20 19.98
CA GLY A 591 -5.99 -13.57 18.89
C GLY A 591 -4.58 -13.94 19.34
N THR A 592 -4.17 -13.53 20.54
CA THR A 592 -2.85 -13.75 21.13
C THR A 592 -2.97 -14.26 22.56
N GLN A 593 -1.84 -14.56 23.21
CA GLN A 593 -1.82 -14.91 24.63
C GLN A 593 -2.11 -13.73 25.56
N ASN A 594 -1.98 -12.48 25.08
CA ASN A 594 -2.29 -11.25 25.81
C ASN A 594 -3.79 -10.97 25.81
N GLY A 595 -4.22 -9.80 26.26
CA GLY A 595 -5.61 -9.36 26.23
C GLY A 595 -6.09 -8.92 24.84
N TYR A 596 -7.07 -8.03 24.84
CA TYR A 596 -7.53 -7.29 23.66
C TYR A 596 -6.91 -5.90 23.71
N SER A 597 -6.58 -5.32 22.58
CA SER A 597 -6.07 -3.96 22.52
C SER A 597 -6.62 -3.20 21.33
N LEU A 598 -7.27 -2.06 21.59
CA LEU A 598 -7.88 -1.18 20.59
C LEU A 598 -7.25 0.21 20.61
N PHE A 599 -6.91 0.74 19.44
CA PHE A 599 -6.53 2.13 19.27
C PHE A 599 -7.74 3.07 19.22
N ALA A 600 -8.80 2.65 18.55
CA ALA A 600 -9.98 3.47 18.36
C ALA A 600 -11.26 2.64 18.32
N PHE A 601 -12.32 3.23 18.83
CA PHE A 601 -13.69 2.76 18.74
C PHE A 601 -14.55 3.92 18.24
N MET A 602 -14.94 3.88 16.97
CA MET A 602 -15.76 4.92 16.34
C MET A 602 -17.17 4.40 16.12
N VAL A 603 -18.14 5.28 16.28
CA VAL A 603 -19.56 4.99 16.04
C VAL A 603 -20.15 6.05 15.13
N LEU A 604 -20.76 5.65 14.03
CA LEU A 604 -21.21 6.56 13.00
C LEU A 604 -22.70 6.34 12.63
N ASN A 605 -23.29 7.40 12.09
CA ASN A 605 -24.55 7.38 11.38
C ASN A 605 -24.29 7.90 9.96
N ASP A 606 -23.87 7.01 9.08
CA ASP A 606 -23.64 7.33 7.68
C ASP A 606 -24.96 7.20 6.90
N SER A 607 -25.53 8.34 6.53
CA SER A 607 -26.78 8.47 5.75
C SER A 607 -26.52 8.71 4.28
#